data_867323387f7f65ebcbd24b55eb24a71e
#
_entry.id   867323387f7f65ebcbd24b55eb24a71e
#
_cell.length_a   1.000
_cell.length_b   1.000
_cell.length_c   1.000
_cell.angle_alpha   90.00
_cell.angle_beta   90.00
_cell.angle_gamma   90.00
#
_symmetry.space_group_name_H-M   'P 1'
#
loop_
_entity.id
_entity.type
_entity.pdbx_description
1 polymer ?
#
loop_
_entity_poly.entity_id
_entity_poly.type
_entity_poly.pdbx_seq_one_letter_code
_entity_poly.pdbx_strand_id
1 'polypeptide(L)'
;MATINNINQLDLVNGVYTYADYVLWKFEERVELLKGKIFKMSPAPSLKHQRISLNITLFLGNYFKNQKCQLFVAPFDVRLPKKEEKGDNIHTVVQPDLCVIC
;
A
#
# COMPACT_ATOMS: atom_id res chain seq x y z
N MET A 1 -15.76 -14.22 10.61
CA MET A 1 -15.78 -13.57 9.29
C MET A 1 -15.08 -14.44 8.26
N ALA A 2 -15.69 -14.63 7.12
CA ALA A 2 -15.07 -15.47 6.08
C ALA A 2 -13.88 -14.75 5.45
N THR A 3 -12.77 -15.47 5.26
CA THR A 3 -11.60 -14.93 4.57
C THR A 3 -11.88 -14.82 3.07
N ILE A 4 -11.55 -13.68 2.48
CA ILE A 4 -11.64 -13.46 1.04
C ILE A 4 -10.35 -14.01 0.41
N ASN A 5 -10.45 -15.05 -0.40
CA ASN A 5 -9.30 -15.66 -1.05
C ASN A 5 -9.29 -15.51 -2.57
N ASN A 6 -10.27 -14.80 -3.13
CA ASN A 6 -10.36 -14.50 -4.55
C ASN A 6 -10.88 -13.07 -4.72
N ILE A 7 -10.18 -12.27 -5.50
CA ILE A 7 -10.55 -10.87 -5.71
C ILE A 7 -11.95 -10.71 -6.33
N ASN A 8 -12.42 -11.73 -7.06
CA ASN A 8 -13.76 -11.70 -7.64
C ASN A 8 -14.88 -11.79 -6.61
N GLN A 9 -14.57 -12.11 -5.36
CA GLN A 9 -15.53 -12.10 -4.26
C GLN A 9 -15.83 -10.67 -3.78
N LEU A 10 -15.07 -9.68 -4.26
CA LEU A 10 -15.23 -8.28 -3.89
C LEU A 10 -16.03 -7.54 -4.96
N ASP A 11 -16.77 -6.51 -4.52
CA ASP A 11 -17.45 -5.60 -5.44
C ASP A 11 -16.49 -4.47 -5.82
N LEU A 12 -15.87 -4.60 -6.98
CA LEU A 12 -14.86 -3.65 -7.45
C LEU A 12 -15.45 -2.33 -7.95
N VAL A 13 -16.78 -2.30 -8.16
CA VAL A 13 -17.45 -1.12 -8.73
C VAL A 13 -18.10 -0.28 -7.64
N ASN A 14 -18.91 -0.90 -6.78
CA ASN A 14 -19.71 -0.21 -5.77
C ASN A 14 -19.28 -0.47 -4.34
N GLY A 15 -18.42 -1.47 -4.12
CA GLY A 15 -17.98 -1.82 -2.78
C GLY A 15 -17.17 -0.71 -2.12
N VAL A 16 -17.36 -0.54 -0.81
CA VAL A 16 -16.60 0.39 0.01
C VAL A 16 -16.01 -0.42 1.16
N TYR A 17 -14.69 -0.43 1.26
CA TYR A 17 -13.98 -1.29 2.19
C TYR A 17 -13.11 -0.49 3.13
N THR A 18 -12.80 -1.10 4.29
CA THR A 18 -11.93 -0.51 5.31
C THR A 18 -10.64 -1.31 5.42
N TYR A 19 -9.71 -0.82 6.24
CA TYR A 19 -8.50 -1.56 6.57
C TYR A 19 -8.83 -2.89 7.26
N ALA A 20 -9.88 -2.94 8.07
CA ALA A 20 -10.33 -4.19 8.71
C ALA A 20 -10.67 -5.25 7.66
N ASP A 21 -11.30 -4.85 6.56
CA ASP A 21 -11.57 -5.76 5.43
C ASP A 21 -10.27 -6.15 4.74
N TYR A 22 -9.44 -5.16 4.45
CA TYR A 22 -8.19 -5.30 3.69
C TYR A 22 -7.25 -6.34 4.30
N VAL A 23 -7.07 -6.35 5.60
CA VAL A 23 -6.14 -7.28 6.27
C VAL A 23 -6.59 -8.72 6.21
N LEU A 24 -7.87 -8.98 5.90
CA LEU A 24 -8.41 -10.32 5.80
C LEU A 24 -8.31 -10.92 4.39
N TRP A 25 -7.91 -10.13 3.40
CA TRP A 25 -7.82 -10.58 2.02
C TRP A 25 -6.58 -11.44 1.81
N LYS A 26 -6.76 -12.59 1.14
CA LYS A 26 -5.69 -13.56 0.90
C LYS A 26 -5.67 -14.00 -0.56
N PHE A 27 -5.58 -13.00 -1.45
CA PHE A 27 -5.39 -13.26 -2.89
C PHE A 27 -4.05 -12.68 -3.35
N GLU A 28 -3.58 -13.14 -4.51
CA GLU A 28 -2.25 -12.77 -5.00
C GLU A 28 -2.18 -11.35 -5.56
N GLU A 29 -3.29 -10.86 -6.09
CA GLU A 29 -3.32 -9.53 -6.69
C GLU A 29 -3.01 -8.46 -5.64
N ARG A 30 -2.15 -7.52 -6.00
CA ARG A 30 -1.88 -6.37 -5.14
C ARG A 30 -2.91 -5.29 -5.41
N VAL A 31 -3.47 -4.75 -4.34
CA VAL A 31 -4.50 -3.70 -4.43
C VAL A 31 -4.22 -2.58 -3.45
N GLU A 32 -4.75 -1.41 -3.77
CA GLU A 32 -4.78 -0.27 -2.86
C GLU A 32 -6.23 0.12 -2.60
N LEU A 33 -6.47 0.77 -1.46
CA LEU A 33 -7.77 1.36 -1.15
C LEU A 33 -7.65 2.87 -1.20
N LEU A 34 -8.52 3.51 -2.00
CA LEU A 34 -8.64 4.97 -2.02
C LEU A 34 -10.08 5.34 -1.69
N LYS A 35 -10.27 5.93 -0.51
CA LYS A 35 -11.61 6.27 0.00
C LYS A 35 -12.56 5.06 0.00
N GLY A 36 -12.02 3.90 0.35
CA GLY A 36 -12.76 2.64 0.41
C GLY A 36 -12.90 1.90 -0.90
N LYS A 37 -12.48 2.49 -2.01
CA LYS A 37 -12.56 1.85 -3.33
C LYS A 37 -11.29 1.09 -3.64
N ILE A 38 -11.43 -0.06 -4.31
CA ILE A 38 -10.32 -0.94 -4.65
C ILE A 38 -9.70 -0.52 -5.97
N PHE A 39 -8.39 -0.41 -5.99
CA PHE A 39 -7.60 -0.19 -7.21
C PHE A 39 -6.56 -1.29 -7.33
N LYS A 40 -6.59 -2.03 -8.43
CA LYS A 40 -5.59 -3.06 -8.69
C LYS A 40 -4.27 -2.42 -9.08
N MET A 41 -3.19 -2.91 -8.49
CA MET A 41 -1.84 -2.47 -8.84
C MET A 41 -1.31 -3.34 -9.98
N SER A 42 -0.32 -2.80 -10.72
CA SER A 42 0.36 -3.58 -11.75
C SER A 42 1.04 -4.79 -11.14
N PRO A 43 0.97 -5.96 -11.78
CA PRO A 43 1.50 -7.19 -11.19
C PRO A 43 3.02 -7.20 -11.04
N ALA A 44 3.75 -6.56 -11.95
CA ALA A 44 5.20 -6.50 -11.86
C ALA A 44 5.73 -5.19 -12.45
N PRO A 45 6.66 -4.52 -11.77
CA PRO A 45 7.28 -3.32 -12.33
C PRO A 45 8.22 -3.68 -13.49
N SER A 46 8.42 -2.74 -14.42
CA SER A 46 9.35 -2.89 -15.53
C SER A 46 10.80 -2.85 -15.04
N LEU A 47 11.72 -3.29 -15.89
CA LEU A 47 13.15 -3.19 -15.60
C LEU A 47 13.58 -1.74 -15.40
N LYS A 48 13.03 -0.83 -16.20
CA LYS A 48 13.31 0.60 -16.06
C LYS A 48 12.84 1.11 -14.68
N HIS A 49 11.67 0.73 -14.25
CA HIS A 49 11.13 1.09 -12.93
C HIS A 49 12.06 0.58 -11.83
N GLN A 50 12.50 -0.67 -11.92
CA GLN A 50 13.41 -1.27 -10.94
C GLN A 50 14.72 -0.52 -10.85
N ARG A 51 15.29 -0.12 -11.99
CA ARG A 51 16.56 0.60 -12.06
C ARG A 51 16.43 1.99 -11.41
N ILE A 52 15.36 2.70 -11.73
CA ILE A 52 15.11 4.04 -11.16
C ILE A 52 14.88 3.91 -9.66
N SER A 53 14.08 2.94 -9.24
CA SER A 53 13.79 2.72 -7.81
C SER A 53 15.06 2.41 -7.03
N LEU A 54 15.95 1.58 -7.58
CA LEU A 54 17.22 1.25 -6.95
C LEU A 54 18.11 2.50 -6.81
N ASN A 55 18.21 3.31 -7.85
CA ASN A 55 19.03 4.52 -7.80
C ASN A 55 18.52 5.52 -6.76
N ILE A 56 17.21 5.72 -6.69
CA ILE A 56 16.61 6.59 -5.69
C ILE A 56 16.82 6.01 -4.28
N THR A 57 16.67 4.70 -4.13
CA THR A 57 16.87 4.03 -2.84
C THR A 57 18.30 4.23 -2.33
N LEU A 58 19.30 4.08 -3.20
CA LEU A 58 20.69 4.29 -2.83
C LEU A 58 20.96 5.74 -2.41
N PHE A 59 20.44 6.69 -3.18
CA PHE A 59 20.62 8.10 -2.89
C PHE A 59 19.95 8.49 -1.56
N LEU A 60 18.68 8.15 -1.40
CA LEU A 60 17.94 8.49 -0.19
C LEU A 60 18.41 7.69 1.02
N GLY A 61 18.78 6.42 0.82
CA GLY A 61 19.30 5.59 1.88
C GLY A 61 20.58 6.17 2.47
N ASN A 62 21.48 6.67 1.63
CA ASN A 62 22.69 7.33 2.10
C ASN A 62 22.37 8.65 2.80
N TYR A 63 21.41 9.42 2.27
CA TYR A 63 21.00 10.68 2.88
C TYR A 63 20.42 10.48 4.28
N PHE A 64 19.55 9.47 4.45
CA PHE A 64 18.88 9.25 5.74
C PHE A 64 19.66 8.37 6.70
N LYS A 65 20.81 7.85 6.28
CA LYS A 65 21.70 7.11 7.16
C LYS A 65 22.10 8.01 8.32
N ASN A 66 21.92 7.54 9.55
CA ASN A 66 22.21 8.29 10.77
C ASN A 66 21.27 9.48 11.02
N GLN A 67 20.14 9.55 10.32
CA GLN A 67 19.12 10.56 10.56
C GLN A 67 17.97 9.97 11.38
N LYS A 68 17.11 10.85 11.92
CA LYS A 68 15.93 10.40 12.66
C LYS A 68 14.91 9.72 11.76
N CYS A 69 14.78 10.21 10.52
CA CYS A 69 13.84 9.65 9.57
C CYS A 69 14.43 8.42 8.91
N GLN A 70 13.56 7.45 8.58
CA GLN A 70 13.97 6.19 7.97
C GLN A 70 13.29 6.01 6.63
N LEU A 71 14.03 5.42 5.69
CA LEU A 71 13.52 5.08 4.37
C LEU A 71 13.02 3.63 4.37
N PHE A 72 11.83 3.42 3.79
CA PHE A 72 11.25 2.10 3.59
C PHE A 72 10.92 1.91 2.12
N VAL A 73 11.07 0.68 1.63
CA VAL A 73 10.79 0.33 0.23
C VAL A 73 9.65 -0.68 0.17
N ALA A 74 8.96 -0.72 -0.97
CA ALA A 74 7.86 -1.67 -1.18
C ALA A 74 8.34 -3.12 -1.02
N PRO A 75 7.46 -4.02 -0.59
CA PRO A 75 6.05 -3.82 -0.24
C PRO A 75 5.87 -3.22 1.16
N PHE A 76 5.02 -2.21 1.26
CA PHE A 76 4.79 -1.52 2.52
C PHE A 76 3.42 -0.83 2.49
N ASP A 77 2.55 -1.16 3.43
CA ASP A 77 1.22 -0.57 3.52
C ASP A 77 1.26 0.72 4.32
N VAL A 78 0.73 1.80 3.75
CA VAL A 78 0.57 3.07 4.44
C VAL A 78 -0.91 3.38 4.56
N ARG A 79 -1.38 3.55 5.80
CA ARG A 79 -2.75 3.93 6.10
C ARG A 79 -2.84 5.44 6.17
N LEU A 80 -3.79 6.03 5.43
CA LEU A 80 -3.99 7.47 5.37
C LEU A 80 -5.37 7.80 5.93
N PRO A 81 -5.51 8.00 7.24
CA PRO A 81 -6.82 8.24 7.84
C PRO A 81 -7.34 9.64 7.51
N LYS A 82 -8.65 9.73 7.32
CA LYS A 82 -9.35 11.01 7.37
C LYS A 82 -9.52 11.43 8.82
N LYS A 83 -9.95 12.68 9.03
CA LYS A 83 -10.01 13.33 10.34
C LYS A 83 -10.66 12.48 11.44
N GLU A 84 -11.71 11.72 11.12
CA GLU A 84 -12.46 10.94 12.12
C GLU A 84 -12.17 9.44 12.06
N GLU A 85 -11.30 9.00 11.17
CA GLU A 85 -10.98 7.59 11.01
C GLU A 85 -9.84 7.19 11.94
N LYS A 86 -9.98 6.03 12.57
CA LYS A 86 -8.96 5.48 13.46
C LYS A 86 -8.87 3.96 13.30
N GLY A 87 -7.65 3.43 13.41
CA GLY A 87 -7.42 2.00 13.43
C GLY A 87 -7.99 1.29 12.21
N ASP A 88 -8.88 0.35 12.45
CA ASP A 88 -9.41 -0.50 11.37
C ASP A 88 -10.49 0.19 10.54
N ASN A 89 -10.98 1.34 10.97
CA ASN A 89 -12.01 2.10 10.24
C ASN A 89 -11.42 3.01 9.16
N ILE A 90 -10.15 2.88 8.86
CA ILE A 90 -9.47 3.68 7.83
C ILE A 90 -9.84 3.15 6.46
N HIS A 91 -10.16 4.06 5.52
CA HIS A 91 -10.63 3.71 4.18
C HIS A 91 -9.58 3.89 3.09
N THR A 92 -8.40 4.40 3.42
CA THR A 92 -7.35 4.60 2.43
C THR A 92 -6.07 3.90 2.88
N VAL A 93 -5.63 2.94 2.06
CA VAL A 93 -4.40 2.17 2.27
C VAL A 93 -3.66 2.13 0.95
N VAL A 94 -2.44 2.66 0.91
CA VAL A 94 -1.63 2.71 -0.31
C VAL A 94 -0.32 1.96 -0.11
N GLN A 95 0.28 1.53 -1.22
CA GLN A 95 1.57 0.84 -1.21
C GLN A 95 2.57 1.65 -2.04
N PRO A 96 3.20 2.66 -1.45
CA PRO A 96 4.19 3.46 -2.18
C PRO A 96 5.43 2.64 -2.51
N ASP A 97 6.11 3.00 -3.59
CA ASP A 97 7.38 2.38 -3.93
C ASP A 97 8.46 2.71 -2.89
N LEU A 98 8.45 3.93 -2.40
CA LEU A 98 9.37 4.42 -1.38
C LEU A 98 8.59 5.28 -0.39
N CYS A 99 8.98 5.21 0.88
CA CYS A 99 8.32 5.97 1.95
C CYS A 99 9.36 6.39 2.99
N VAL A 100 9.26 7.62 3.45
CA VAL A 100 10.13 8.13 4.52
C VAL A 100 9.26 8.39 5.74
N ILE A 101 9.64 7.81 6.86
CA ILE A 101 8.92 7.96 8.14
C ILE A 101 9.88 8.55 9.17
N CYS A 102 9.44 9.61 9.80
CA CYS A 102 10.20 10.32 10.83
C CYS A 102 9.78 9.97 12.25
#